data_b91bb51baa15176e0702659af735302e
#
_entry.id   b91bb51baa15176e0702659af735302e
#
_cell.length_a   1.000
_cell.length_b   1.000
_cell.length_c   1.000
_cell.angle_alpha   90.00
_cell.angle_beta   90.00
_cell.angle_gamma   90.00
#
_symmetry.space_group_name_H-M   'P 1'
#
loop_
_entity.id
_entity.type
_entity.pdbx_description
1 polymer ?
#
loop_
_entity_poly.entity_id
_entity_poly.type
_entity_poly.pdbx_seq_one_letter_code
_entity_poly.pdbx_strand_id
1 'polypeptide(L)'
;MALQAGIVGLPNVGKSTLFNAVSNSAKAQASNYRFCTIEPNVGLVNVPDKRLDVLAELVIPERIVPTQIEIVDIAGLVKGASKGEGLGNKFLANIREVDAIIHVIRCFEDENVLREEGPINPISDKEIIETELQLKDLEGVEKKLTRAEKMAKTGDAKSKIEFEILKKCKEHLDKGKNILSLGLSKEERAAVADNFFLTDKPVLYVANVDEESMHTGNKYSDILVAAAKEEGAQVIIMTNAIEAQIAEFENREDKQMFMDEYKMEEPALDRLIHSTYALLNLSTYFTAGVQEVRAWTIHKGWKAPQAASVIHTDFEKGFIKAEVISYEDFVHYKSEAAARENGKLKIEGKEYVVQDGDVMHFRFNV
;
A
#
# COMPACT_ATOMS: atom_id res chain seq x y z
N MET A 1 -12.38 2.77 6.81
CA MET A 1 -12.22 2.77 5.35
C MET A 1 -11.07 1.86 5.04
N ALA A 2 -11.16 1.07 3.96
CA ALA A 2 -10.02 0.30 3.49
C ALA A 2 -8.91 1.27 3.07
N LEU A 3 -7.65 0.89 3.32
CA LEU A 3 -6.50 1.70 2.90
C LEU A 3 -6.25 1.50 1.41
N GLN A 4 -5.96 2.58 0.71
CA GLN A 4 -5.87 2.63 -0.74
C GLN A 4 -4.45 2.97 -1.19
N ALA A 5 -3.96 2.26 -2.21
CA ALA A 5 -2.74 2.64 -2.94
C ALA A 5 -3.10 3.04 -4.38
N GLY A 6 -2.62 4.20 -4.81
CA GLY A 6 -2.89 4.72 -6.15
C GLY A 6 -1.76 4.41 -7.12
N ILE A 7 -2.08 3.80 -8.27
CA ILE A 7 -1.11 3.61 -9.36
C ILE A 7 -1.01 4.90 -10.15
N VAL A 8 0.20 5.44 -10.26
CA VAL A 8 0.51 6.63 -11.07
C VAL A 8 1.64 6.33 -12.05
N GLY A 9 1.77 7.14 -13.08
CA GLY A 9 2.84 7.04 -14.06
C GLY A 9 2.54 7.89 -15.28
N LEU A 10 3.56 8.20 -16.07
CA LEU A 10 3.43 8.88 -17.35
C LEU A 10 2.64 8.04 -18.35
N PRO A 11 2.19 8.60 -19.47
CA PRO A 11 1.57 7.82 -20.54
C PRO A 11 2.51 6.71 -21.05
N ASN A 12 1.94 5.57 -21.42
CA ASN A 12 2.64 4.45 -22.06
C ASN A 12 3.79 3.81 -21.24
N VAL A 13 3.79 3.94 -19.92
CA VAL A 13 4.76 3.27 -19.02
C VAL A 13 4.34 1.86 -18.59
N GLY A 14 3.14 1.39 -19.02
CA GLY A 14 2.56 0.11 -18.60
C GLY A 14 1.63 0.18 -17.39
N LYS A 15 1.18 1.37 -16.99
CA LYS A 15 0.28 1.60 -15.86
C LYS A 15 -1.03 0.81 -15.99
N SER A 16 -1.74 0.92 -17.13
CA SER A 16 -2.99 0.22 -17.38
C SER A 16 -2.80 -1.30 -17.46
N THR A 17 -1.65 -1.76 -17.97
CA THR A 17 -1.30 -3.18 -17.99
C THR A 17 -1.16 -3.73 -16.57
N LEU A 18 -0.47 -3.00 -15.69
CA LEU A 18 -0.37 -3.36 -14.28
C LEU A 18 -1.73 -3.37 -13.60
N PHE A 19 -2.56 -2.35 -13.82
CA PHE A 19 -3.89 -2.28 -13.22
C PHE A 19 -4.79 -3.42 -13.71
N ASN A 20 -4.67 -3.82 -15.00
CA ASN A 20 -5.39 -4.98 -15.53
C ASN A 20 -4.94 -6.28 -14.86
N ALA A 21 -3.63 -6.47 -14.62
CA ALA A 21 -3.12 -7.61 -13.86
C ALA A 21 -3.71 -7.66 -12.44
N VAL A 22 -3.72 -6.53 -11.74
CA VAL A 22 -4.36 -6.35 -10.43
C VAL A 22 -5.85 -6.71 -10.50
N SER A 23 -6.58 -6.15 -11.46
CA SER A 23 -8.03 -6.32 -11.60
C SER A 23 -8.42 -7.75 -12.00
N ASN A 24 -7.64 -8.40 -12.87
CA ASN A 24 -7.87 -9.79 -13.26
C ASN A 24 -7.57 -10.75 -12.11
N SER A 25 -6.49 -10.52 -11.36
CA SER A 25 -6.22 -11.26 -10.12
C SER A 25 -7.38 -11.10 -9.13
N ALA A 26 -7.92 -9.90 -8.96
CA ALA A 26 -9.08 -9.64 -8.11
C ALA A 26 -10.33 -10.38 -8.59
N LYS A 27 -10.61 -10.42 -9.89
CA LYS A 27 -11.77 -11.14 -10.47
C LYS A 27 -11.65 -12.65 -10.31
N ALA A 28 -10.49 -13.22 -10.60
CA ALA A 28 -10.21 -14.64 -10.42
C ALA A 28 -10.42 -15.07 -8.95
N GLN A 29 -10.06 -14.21 -8.00
CA GLN A 29 -10.28 -14.42 -6.58
C GLN A 29 -11.74 -14.20 -6.16
N ALA A 30 -12.44 -13.21 -6.76
CA ALA A 30 -13.84 -12.88 -6.45
C ALA A 30 -14.83 -13.98 -6.88
N SER A 31 -14.50 -14.80 -7.89
CA SER A 31 -15.31 -15.96 -8.29
C SER A 31 -15.53 -16.94 -7.13
N ASN A 32 -14.65 -16.92 -6.14
CA ASN A 32 -14.72 -17.75 -4.93
C ASN A 32 -15.48 -17.07 -3.76
N TYR A 33 -15.84 -15.76 -3.88
CA TYR A 33 -16.49 -14.99 -2.80
C TYR A 33 -17.68 -14.19 -3.33
N ARG A 34 -18.87 -14.37 -2.75
CA ARG A 34 -20.08 -13.60 -3.07
C ARG A 34 -19.98 -12.20 -2.45
N PHE A 35 -20.31 -11.15 -3.24
CA PHE A 35 -20.38 -9.72 -2.85
C PHE A 35 -19.12 -8.85 -3.05
N CYS A 36 -18.42 -8.93 -4.18
CA CYS A 36 -17.51 -7.85 -4.60
C CYS A 36 -18.23 -6.89 -5.55
N THR A 37 -18.45 -5.66 -5.11
CA THR A 37 -18.85 -4.56 -6.01
C THR A 37 -17.59 -4.13 -6.76
N ILE A 38 -17.55 -4.27 -8.09
CA ILE A 38 -16.43 -3.82 -8.90
C ILE A 38 -16.71 -2.36 -9.25
N GLU A 39 -16.02 -1.42 -8.60
CA GLU A 39 -16.00 -0.03 -9.03
C GLU A 39 -15.01 0.14 -10.19
N PRO A 40 -15.35 0.97 -11.21
CA PRO A 40 -14.39 1.29 -12.26
C PRO A 40 -13.16 1.96 -11.64
N ASN A 41 -11.97 1.50 -12.02
CA ASN A 41 -10.66 1.98 -11.55
C ASN A 41 -10.29 1.63 -10.08
N VAL A 42 -11.02 0.74 -9.41
CA VAL A 42 -10.65 0.21 -8.09
C VAL A 42 -10.52 -1.31 -8.18
N GLY A 43 -9.35 -1.83 -7.88
CA GLY A 43 -9.07 -3.26 -7.75
C GLY A 43 -8.96 -3.63 -6.28
N LEU A 44 -9.88 -4.48 -5.79
CA LEU A 44 -9.80 -5.07 -4.46
C LEU A 44 -9.03 -6.39 -4.57
N VAL A 45 -7.78 -6.43 -4.10
CA VAL A 45 -6.90 -7.60 -4.21
C VAL A 45 -6.65 -8.25 -2.87
N ASN A 46 -6.64 -9.58 -2.85
CA ASN A 46 -6.21 -10.33 -1.67
C ASN A 46 -4.70 -10.15 -1.48
N VAL A 47 -4.30 -9.99 -0.22
CA VAL A 47 -2.89 -10.05 0.17
C VAL A 47 -2.51 -11.53 0.26
N PRO A 48 -1.60 -12.03 -0.59
CA PRO A 48 -1.15 -13.42 -0.52
C PRO A 48 -0.51 -13.68 0.84
N ASP A 49 -0.93 -14.73 1.54
CA ASP A 49 -0.35 -15.09 2.85
C ASP A 49 -0.38 -16.60 3.04
N LYS A 50 0.77 -17.24 2.83
CA LYS A 50 0.93 -18.70 2.99
C LYS A 50 0.57 -19.19 4.40
N ARG A 51 0.64 -18.30 5.41
CA ARG A 51 0.26 -18.65 6.80
C ARG A 51 -1.23 -18.94 6.91
N LEU A 52 -2.05 -18.23 6.13
CA LEU A 52 -3.50 -18.46 6.10
C LEU A 52 -3.83 -19.86 5.56
N ASP A 53 -3.14 -20.29 4.51
CA ASP A 53 -3.31 -21.61 3.90
C ASP A 53 -2.92 -22.72 4.88
N VAL A 54 -1.76 -22.59 5.55
CA VAL A 54 -1.30 -23.54 6.55
C VAL A 54 -2.27 -23.65 7.74
N LEU A 55 -2.79 -22.51 8.23
CA LEU A 55 -3.80 -22.53 9.30
C LEU A 55 -5.08 -23.22 8.84
N ALA A 56 -5.49 -23.01 7.59
CA ALA A 56 -6.68 -23.65 7.03
C ALA A 56 -6.49 -25.17 6.88
N GLU A 57 -5.31 -25.64 6.49
CA GLU A 57 -5.00 -27.08 6.45
C GLU A 57 -5.05 -27.74 7.84
N LEU A 58 -4.63 -27.03 8.88
CA LEU A 58 -4.65 -27.53 10.27
C LEU A 58 -6.03 -27.55 10.88
N VAL A 59 -6.85 -26.53 10.60
CA VAL A 59 -8.18 -26.34 11.24
C VAL A 59 -9.30 -26.97 10.42
N ILE A 60 -9.12 -27.09 9.09
CA ILE A 60 -10.14 -27.58 8.12
C ILE A 60 -11.44 -26.78 8.26
N PRO A 61 -11.43 -25.47 8.01
CA PRO A 61 -12.58 -24.61 8.21
C PRO A 61 -13.61 -24.74 7.08
N GLU A 62 -14.86 -24.30 7.33
CA GLU A 62 -15.88 -24.19 6.28
C GLU A 62 -15.55 -23.11 5.25
N ARG A 63 -14.81 -22.06 5.65
CA ARG A 63 -14.36 -21.00 4.76
C ARG A 63 -13.03 -20.38 5.18
N ILE A 64 -12.31 -19.87 4.19
CA ILE A 64 -11.04 -19.15 4.35
C ILE A 64 -11.26 -17.72 3.85
N VAL A 65 -10.86 -16.72 4.64
CA VAL A 65 -11.04 -15.30 4.28
C VAL A 65 -9.70 -14.58 4.37
N PRO A 66 -9.07 -14.27 3.23
CA PRO A 66 -7.83 -13.50 3.19
C PRO A 66 -8.09 -12.03 3.53
N THR A 67 -7.03 -11.32 3.89
CA THR A 67 -7.07 -9.85 3.96
C THR A 67 -6.96 -9.24 2.57
N GLN A 68 -7.42 -7.99 2.42
CA GLN A 68 -7.50 -7.31 1.14
C GLN A 68 -6.97 -5.88 1.25
N ILE A 69 -6.42 -5.37 0.14
CA ILE A 69 -6.10 -3.96 -0.06
C ILE A 69 -6.79 -3.43 -1.32
N GLU A 70 -7.04 -2.13 -1.34
CA GLU A 70 -7.57 -1.45 -2.52
C GLU A 70 -6.43 -0.83 -3.32
N ILE A 71 -6.38 -1.12 -4.61
CA ILE A 71 -5.45 -0.52 -5.56
C ILE A 71 -6.28 0.25 -6.59
N VAL A 72 -5.99 1.55 -6.73
CA VAL A 72 -6.77 2.48 -7.56
C VAL A 72 -5.96 2.88 -8.79
N ASP A 73 -6.52 2.75 -9.99
CA ASP A 73 -5.92 3.32 -11.19
C ASP A 73 -6.19 4.83 -11.24
N ILE A 74 -5.15 5.61 -11.03
CA ILE A 74 -5.22 7.05 -11.15
C ILE A 74 -4.84 7.44 -12.58
N ALA A 75 -5.79 8.06 -13.30
CA ALA A 75 -5.59 8.48 -14.69
C ALA A 75 -4.27 9.23 -14.87
N GLY A 76 -3.56 8.92 -15.97
CA GLY A 76 -2.19 9.41 -16.19
C GLY A 76 -2.06 10.93 -16.13
N LEU A 77 -0.94 11.37 -15.60
CA LEU A 77 -0.53 12.78 -15.55
C LEU A 77 -0.08 13.24 -16.94
N VAL A 78 -0.53 14.41 -17.35
CA VAL A 78 0.07 15.18 -18.43
C VAL A 78 0.89 16.30 -17.81
N LYS A 79 2.11 16.53 -18.31
CA LYS A 79 2.99 17.61 -17.87
C LYS A 79 2.24 18.94 -17.85
N GLY A 80 2.36 19.70 -16.75
CA GLY A 80 1.62 20.95 -16.54
C GLY A 80 0.26 20.79 -15.84
N ALA A 81 -0.01 19.62 -15.25
CA ALA A 81 -1.28 19.34 -14.57
C ALA A 81 -1.56 20.27 -13.37
N SER A 82 -0.52 20.75 -12.70
CA SER A 82 -0.64 21.72 -11.60
C SER A 82 -1.11 23.10 -12.04
N LYS A 83 -0.87 23.46 -13.30
CA LYS A 83 -1.28 24.74 -13.92
C LYS A 83 -2.52 24.61 -14.80
N GLY A 84 -2.98 23.37 -15.06
CA GLY A 84 -4.03 23.08 -16.02
C GLY A 84 -5.44 23.09 -15.44
N GLU A 85 -6.40 23.41 -16.30
CA GLU A 85 -7.81 23.19 -16.04
C GLU A 85 -8.20 21.76 -16.41
N GLY A 86 -9.04 21.08 -15.61
CA GLY A 86 -9.69 19.84 -15.97
C GLY A 86 -8.97 18.56 -15.51
N LEU A 87 -8.36 17.78 -16.42
CA LEU A 87 -7.83 16.43 -16.12
C LEU A 87 -6.72 16.41 -15.06
N GLY A 88 -5.82 17.41 -15.04
CA GLY A 88 -4.77 17.50 -14.04
C GLY A 88 -5.30 17.69 -12.62
N ASN A 89 -6.34 18.49 -12.43
CA ASN A 89 -6.96 18.67 -11.12
C ASN A 89 -7.65 17.39 -10.62
N LYS A 90 -8.26 16.57 -11.52
CA LYS A 90 -8.80 15.26 -11.16
C LYS A 90 -7.71 14.29 -10.70
N PHE A 91 -6.59 14.24 -11.44
CA PHE A 91 -5.43 13.44 -11.06
C PHE A 91 -4.94 13.77 -9.65
N LEU A 92 -4.72 15.06 -9.36
CA LEU A 92 -4.26 15.51 -8.05
C LEU A 92 -5.29 15.28 -6.94
N ALA A 93 -6.61 15.35 -7.26
CA ALA A 93 -7.67 15.00 -6.33
C ALA A 93 -7.66 13.51 -5.98
N ASN A 94 -7.52 12.63 -6.97
CA ASN A 94 -7.46 11.18 -6.76
C ASN A 94 -6.22 10.79 -5.94
N ILE A 95 -5.04 11.41 -6.20
CA ILE A 95 -3.86 11.17 -5.34
C ILE A 95 -4.12 11.61 -3.90
N ARG A 96 -4.93 12.64 -3.66
CA ARG A 96 -5.24 13.09 -2.30
C ARG A 96 -6.01 12.05 -1.50
N GLU A 97 -6.85 11.25 -2.15
CA GLU A 97 -7.71 10.25 -1.53
C GLU A 97 -6.99 8.96 -1.14
N VAL A 98 -5.91 8.60 -1.84
CA VAL A 98 -5.15 7.38 -1.54
C VAL A 98 -4.14 7.58 -0.41
N ASP A 99 -3.74 6.49 0.26
CA ASP A 99 -2.81 6.50 1.41
C ASP A 99 -1.35 6.30 1.01
N ALA A 100 -1.10 5.66 -0.14
CA ALA A 100 0.23 5.43 -0.72
C ALA A 100 0.21 5.54 -2.24
N ILE A 101 1.38 5.69 -2.84
CA ILE A 101 1.56 5.81 -4.29
C ILE A 101 2.37 4.63 -4.80
N ILE A 102 1.86 3.95 -5.84
CA ILE A 102 2.60 2.99 -6.66
C ILE A 102 2.99 3.71 -7.95
N HIS A 103 4.24 4.09 -8.08
CA HIS A 103 4.73 4.88 -9.22
C HIS A 103 5.38 3.97 -10.26
N VAL A 104 4.68 3.76 -11.37
CA VAL A 104 5.16 2.95 -12.51
C VAL A 104 6.05 3.78 -13.40
N ILE A 105 7.27 3.29 -13.62
CA ILE A 105 8.30 3.94 -14.43
C ILE A 105 8.75 2.99 -15.54
N ARG A 106 8.84 3.52 -16.75
CA ARG A 106 9.29 2.77 -17.92
C ARG A 106 10.79 2.53 -17.87
N CYS A 107 11.18 1.26 -17.84
CA CYS A 107 12.57 0.81 -17.87
C CYS A 107 12.81 -0.20 -19.02
N PHE A 108 12.12 -0.06 -20.13
CA PHE A 108 12.25 -0.91 -21.32
C PHE A 108 12.27 -0.09 -22.60
N GLU A 109 12.96 -0.58 -23.62
CA GLU A 109 12.96 -0.02 -24.97
C GLU A 109 11.96 -0.78 -25.85
N ASP A 110 11.07 -0.06 -26.53
CA ASP A 110 10.15 -0.60 -27.52
C ASP A 110 9.78 0.50 -28.52
N GLU A 111 10.15 0.28 -29.77
CA GLU A 111 9.91 1.24 -30.86
C GLU A 111 8.42 1.43 -31.20
N ASN A 112 7.58 0.45 -30.85
CA ASN A 112 6.14 0.50 -31.07
C ASN A 112 5.39 1.26 -29.98
N VAL A 113 6.04 1.53 -28.84
CA VAL A 113 5.45 2.25 -27.71
C VAL A 113 5.90 3.70 -27.75
N LEU A 114 4.99 4.58 -28.19
CA LEU A 114 5.25 6.01 -28.31
C LEU A 114 5.68 6.62 -26.98
N ARG A 115 6.65 7.54 -27.07
CA ARG A 115 7.13 8.35 -25.97
C ARG A 115 7.28 9.80 -26.43
N GLU A 116 6.72 10.74 -25.66
CA GLU A 116 6.76 12.17 -25.97
C GLU A 116 7.98 12.86 -25.34
N GLU A 117 8.51 12.31 -24.25
CA GLU A 117 9.57 12.91 -23.43
C GLU A 117 11.00 12.59 -23.93
N GLY A 118 11.15 12.09 -25.17
CA GLY A 118 12.46 11.76 -25.75
C GLY A 118 13.02 10.40 -25.28
N PRO A 119 14.33 10.21 -25.17
CA PRO A 119 14.95 8.93 -24.77
C PRO A 119 14.48 8.48 -23.38
N ILE A 120 14.52 7.15 -23.13
CA ILE A 120 14.13 6.61 -21.83
C ILE A 120 15.07 7.14 -20.75
N ASN A 121 14.47 7.78 -19.76
CA ASN A 121 15.16 8.34 -18.61
C ASN A 121 14.29 8.19 -17.35
N PRO A 122 14.46 7.11 -16.56
CA PRO A 122 13.66 6.84 -15.39
C PRO A 122 13.67 7.95 -14.34
N ILE A 123 14.78 8.66 -14.21
CA ILE A 123 14.88 9.78 -13.25
C ILE A 123 14.05 10.96 -13.70
N SER A 124 14.15 11.35 -14.98
CA SER A 124 13.32 12.43 -15.53
C SER A 124 11.82 12.09 -15.42
N ASP A 125 11.43 10.84 -15.69
CA ASP A 125 10.04 10.39 -15.59
C ASP A 125 9.51 10.48 -14.16
N LYS A 126 10.33 10.08 -13.19
CA LYS A 126 10.06 10.20 -11.76
C LYS A 126 9.87 11.66 -11.36
N GLU A 127 10.84 12.52 -11.72
CA GLU A 127 10.88 13.94 -11.37
C GLU A 127 9.71 14.74 -11.97
N ILE A 128 9.21 14.38 -13.15
CA ILE A 128 8.04 15.04 -13.75
C ILE A 128 6.82 14.92 -12.82
N ILE A 129 6.51 13.71 -12.34
CA ILE A 129 5.38 13.49 -11.44
C ILE A 129 5.62 14.16 -10.09
N GLU A 130 6.79 13.98 -9.50
CA GLU A 130 7.12 14.59 -8.21
C GLU A 130 7.02 16.12 -8.24
N THR A 131 7.53 16.76 -9.31
CA THR A 131 7.44 18.21 -9.47
C THR A 131 5.99 18.70 -9.50
N GLU A 132 5.10 18.01 -10.21
CA GLU A 132 3.68 18.40 -10.24
C GLU A 132 3.01 18.27 -8.86
N LEU A 133 3.35 17.22 -8.08
CA LEU A 133 2.87 17.05 -6.71
C LEU A 133 3.43 18.14 -5.79
N GLN A 134 4.72 18.45 -5.88
CA GLN A 134 5.40 19.48 -5.09
C GLN A 134 4.81 20.86 -5.37
N LEU A 135 4.59 21.20 -6.65
CA LEU A 135 3.98 22.49 -7.04
C LEU A 135 2.57 22.62 -6.47
N LYS A 136 1.79 21.52 -6.44
CA LYS A 136 0.46 21.55 -5.86
C LYS A 136 0.46 21.71 -4.35
N ASP A 137 1.38 21.03 -3.67
CA ASP A 137 1.56 21.20 -2.23
C ASP A 137 2.03 22.62 -1.89
N LEU A 138 2.96 23.16 -2.68
CA LEU A 138 3.46 24.53 -2.51
C LEU A 138 2.34 25.57 -2.63
N GLU A 139 1.47 25.44 -3.65
CA GLU A 139 0.27 26.29 -3.81
C GLU A 139 -0.63 26.25 -2.56
N GLY A 140 -0.86 25.04 -2.01
CA GLY A 140 -1.64 24.83 -0.79
C GLY A 140 -1.01 25.50 0.43
N VAL A 141 0.30 25.29 0.61
CA VAL A 141 1.09 25.85 1.71
C VAL A 141 1.07 27.38 1.67
N GLU A 142 1.30 28.00 0.51
CA GLU A 142 1.35 29.47 0.37
C GLU A 142 0.00 30.12 0.74
N LYS A 143 -1.11 29.53 0.33
CA LYS A 143 -2.45 29.99 0.68
C LYS A 143 -2.67 29.96 2.21
N LYS A 144 -2.29 28.85 2.84
CA LYS A 144 -2.46 28.66 4.30
C LYS A 144 -1.47 29.49 5.11
N LEU A 145 -0.23 29.58 4.67
CA LEU A 145 0.82 30.38 5.31
C LEU A 145 0.38 31.83 5.49
N THR A 146 -0.21 32.44 4.44
CA THR A 146 -0.75 33.81 4.48
C THR A 146 -1.84 33.96 5.55
N ARG A 147 -2.70 32.95 5.72
CA ARG A 147 -3.76 32.96 6.73
C ARG A 147 -3.20 32.73 8.14
N ALA A 148 -2.32 31.73 8.29
CA ALA A 148 -1.69 31.40 9.57
C ALA A 148 -0.85 32.58 10.12
N GLU A 149 -0.14 33.31 9.26
CA GLU A 149 0.61 34.51 9.63
C GLU A 149 -0.28 35.60 10.25
N LYS A 150 -1.43 35.86 9.62
CA LYS A 150 -2.40 36.86 10.13
C LYS A 150 -2.92 36.46 11.52
N MET A 151 -3.28 35.18 11.69
CA MET A 151 -3.79 34.67 12.96
C MET A 151 -2.69 34.61 14.04
N ALA A 152 -1.47 34.23 13.69
CA ALA A 152 -0.35 34.21 14.62
C ALA A 152 -0.04 35.61 15.20
N LYS A 153 -0.23 36.67 14.40
CA LYS A 153 -0.09 38.06 14.86
C LYS A 153 -1.14 38.50 15.90
N THR A 154 -2.29 37.82 15.96
CA THR A 154 -3.33 38.08 16.98
C THR A 154 -3.05 37.40 18.31
N GLY A 155 -1.95 36.63 18.44
CA GLY A 155 -1.52 35.98 19.67
C GLY A 155 -1.97 34.52 19.82
N ASP A 156 -2.70 33.95 18.86
CA ASP A 156 -3.14 32.54 18.90
C ASP A 156 -1.96 31.57 18.85
N ALA A 157 -1.76 30.81 19.92
CA ALA A 157 -0.63 29.90 20.09
C ALA A 157 -0.64 28.75 19.07
N LYS A 158 -1.82 28.23 18.71
CA LYS A 158 -1.98 27.15 17.76
C LYS A 158 -1.58 27.62 16.34
N SER A 159 -2.04 28.81 15.94
CA SER A 159 -1.68 29.39 14.65
C SER A 159 -0.20 29.76 14.54
N LYS A 160 0.47 30.07 15.66
CA LYS A 160 1.93 30.27 15.66
C LYS A 160 2.66 28.98 15.33
N ILE A 161 2.28 27.87 15.96
CA ILE A 161 2.88 26.54 15.68
C ILE A 161 2.62 26.15 14.22
N GLU A 162 1.39 26.26 13.74
CA GLU A 162 1.03 25.98 12.36
C GLU A 162 1.86 26.83 11.36
N PHE A 163 2.00 28.14 11.62
CA PHE A 163 2.78 29.03 10.78
C PHE A 163 4.25 28.60 10.65
N GLU A 164 4.90 28.26 11.77
CA GLU A 164 6.31 27.83 11.76
C GLU A 164 6.49 26.51 11.00
N ILE A 165 5.54 25.55 11.14
CA ILE A 165 5.58 24.29 10.41
C ILE A 165 5.37 24.52 8.91
N LEU A 166 4.36 25.33 8.53
CA LEU A 166 4.09 25.65 7.13
C LEU A 166 5.28 26.37 6.46
N LYS A 167 5.98 27.21 7.21
CA LYS A 167 7.21 27.85 6.73
C LYS A 167 8.31 26.84 6.42
N LYS A 168 8.55 25.88 7.33
CA LYS A 168 9.48 24.76 7.09
C LYS A 168 9.08 23.96 5.85
N CYS A 169 7.78 23.65 5.71
CA CYS A 169 7.25 22.92 4.55
C CYS A 169 7.52 23.70 3.24
N LYS A 170 7.24 25.02 3.24
CA LYS A 170 7.52 25.87 2.07
C LYS A 170 8.99 25.85 1.68
N GLU A 171 9.89 26.12 2.63
CA GLU A 171 11.33 26.13 2.39
C GLU A 171 11.87 24.80 1.87
N HIS A 172 11.23 23.68 2.25
CA HIS A 172 11.58 22.33 1.82
C HIS A 172 11.10 22.07 0.38
N LEU A 173 9.86 22.44 0.07
CA LEU A 173 9.26 22.33 -1.27
C LEU A 173 9.97 23.25 -2.29
N ASP A 174 10.34 24.47 -1.88
CA ASP A 174 11.12 25.41 -2.73
C ASP A 174 12.49 24.85 -3.16
N LYS A 175 13.02 23.87 -2.40
CA LYS A 175 14.26 23.14 -2.75
C LYS A 175 13.99 21.88 -3.60
N GLY A 176 12.76 21.69 -4.07
CA GLY A 176 12.37 20.51 -4.85
C GLY A 176 12.38 19.20 -4.02
N LYS A 177 12.08 19.27 -2.74
CA LYS A 177 12.06 18.09 -1.85
C LYS A 177 10.64 17.75 -1.39
N ASN A 178 10.34 16.46 -1.35
CA ASN A 178 9.05 15.94 -0.90
C ASN A 178 8.88 16.14 0.61
N ILE A 179 7.67 16.48 1.09
CA ILE A 179 7.35 16.69 2.51
C ILE A 179 7.70 15.46 3.36
N LEU A 180 7.55 14.25 2.81
CA LEU A 180 7.92 13.01 3.48
C LEU A 180 9.37 13.05 4.00
N SER A 181 10.30 13.59 3.21
CA SER A 181 11.73 13.70 3.56
C SER A 181 12.02 14.79 4.60
N LEU A 182 11.07 15.67 4.91
CA LEU A 182 11.22 16.67 5.99
C LEU A 182 11.17 16.02 7.38
N GLY A 183 10.58 14.83 7.50
CA GLY A 183 10.55 14.08 8.76
C GLY A 183 9.74 14.75 9.87
N LEU A 184 8.59 15.33 9.55
CA LEU A 184 7.70 15.96 10.53
C LEU A 184 7.34 14.98 11.67
N SER A 185 7.36 15.45 12.92
CA SER A 185 6.88 14.67 14.07
C SER A 185 5.38 14.40 13.99
N LYS A 186 4.85 13.48 14.81
CA LYS A 186 3.40 13.20 14.89
C LYS A 186 2.60 14.47 15.23
N GLU A 187 3.12 15.27 16.14
CA GLU A 187 2.50 16.52 16.58
C GLU A 187 2.54 17.57 15.46
N GLU A 188 3.67 17.69 14.76
CA GLU A 188 3.80 18.58 13.61
C GLU A 188 2.86 18.17 12.47
N ARG A 189 2.79 16.87 12.14
CA ARG A 189 1.83 16.34 11.14
C ARG A 189 0.38 16.63 11.55
N ALA A 190 0.04 16.42 12.81
CA ALA A 190 -1.31 16.70 13.32
C ALA A 190 -1.69 18.18 13.20
N ALA A 191 -0.73 19.10 13.43
CA ALA A 191 -0.96 20.53 13.33
C ALA A 191 -1.23 21.02 11.89
N VAL A 192 -0.75 20.30 10.88
CA VAL A 192 -0.92 20.62 9.45
C VAL A 192 -1.69 19.56 8.67
N ALA A 193 -2.38 18.66 9.36
CA ALA A 193 -3.09 17.51 8.75
C ALA A 193 -4.12 17.91 7.69
N ASP A 194 -4.76 19.06 7.85
CA ASP A 194 -5.73 19.59 6.91
C ASP A 194 -5.13 20.12 5.59
N ASN A 195 -3.79 20.07 5.42
CA ASN A 195 -3.14 20.33 4.13
C ASN A 195 -3.28 19.15 3.17
N PHE A 196 -3.42 17.91 3.69
CA PHE A 196 -3.48 16.70 2.86
C PHE A 196 -2.35 16.66 1.83
N PHE A 197 -1.11 16.78 2.31
CA PHE A 197 0.07 16.83 1.45
C PHE A 197 0.16 15.61 0.53
N LEU A 198 0.34 15.86 -0.75
CA LEU A 198 0.52 14.83 -1.77
C LEU A 198 1.90 14.19 -1.66
N THR A 199 2.92 15.02 -1.38
CA THR A 199 4.32 14.61 -1.27
C THR A 199 4.71 14.08 0.11
N ASP A 200 3.78 13.98 1.06
CA ASP A 200 3.95 13.30 2.36
C ASP A 200 3.53 11.82 2.32
N LYS A 201 2.95 11.39 1.19
CA LYS A 201 2.56 10.00 1.00
C LYS A 201 3.77 9.13 0.70
N PRO A 202 3.83 7.91 1.29
CA PRO A 202 4.88 6.95 0.96
C PRO A 202 4.75 6.47 -0.49
N VAL A 203 5.89 6.22 -1.14
CA VAL A 203 5.96 5.81 -2.55
C VAL A 203 6.67 4.47 -2.69
N LEU A 204 6.08 3.58 -3.51
CA LEU A 204 6.68 2.36 -4.01
C LEU A 204 6.89 2.52 -5.51
N TYR A 205 8.12 2.37 -5.99
CA TYR A 205 8.40 2.42 -7.42
C TYR A 205 8.26 1.05 -8.07
N VAL A 206 7.71 1.03 -9.28
CA VAL A 206 7.67 -0.15 -10.16
C VAL A 206 8.53 0.15 -11.37
N ALA A 207 9.68 -0.52 -11.48
CA ALA A 207 10.51 -0.53 -12.68
C ALA A 207 9.91 -1.54 -13.65
N ASN A 208 9.10 -1.05 -14.61
CA ASN A 208 8.55 -1.90 -15.65
C ASN A 208 9.61 -2.15 -16.71
N VAL A 209 10.15 -3.38 -16.75
CA VAL A 209 11.21 -3.82 -17.66
C VAL A 209 10.68 -4.72 -18.77
N ASP A 210 11.51 -4.99 -19.77
CA ASP A 210 11.27 -6.04 -20.77
C ASP A 210 11.40 -7.45 -20.16
N GLU A 211 11.00 -8.45 -20.92
CA GLU A 211 11.00 -9.85 -20.51
C GLU A 211 12.43 -10.35 -20.20
N GLU A 212 13.42 -9.97 -21.00
CA GLU A 212 14.80 -10.40 -20.80
C GLU A 212 15.39 -9.88 -19.47
N SER A 213 14.92 -8.74 -19.03
CA SER A 213 15.37 -8.05 -17.81
C SER A 213 14.57 -8.39 -16.55
N MET A 214 13.57 -9.26 -16.63
CA MET A 214 12.60 -9.48 -15.54
C MET A 214 13.24 -9.99 -14.23
N HIS A 215 14.33 -10.75 -14.32
CA HIS A 215 15.03 -11.32 -13.14
C HIS A 215 16.16 -10.45 -12.62
N THR A 216 16.91 -9.82 -13.52
CA THR A 216 18.16 -9.13 -13.18
C THR A 216 18.05 -7.61 -13.23
N GLY A 217 16.98 -7.09 -13.83
CA GLY A 217 16.90 -5.68 -14.17
C GLY A 217 17.79 -5.33 -15.37
N ASN A 218 17.92 -4.06 -15.65
CA ASN A 218 18.74 -3.49 -16.71
C ASN A 218 19.29 -2.12 -16.30
N LYS A 219 20.09 -1.49 -17.20
CA LYS A 219 20.69 -0.16 -16.94
C LYS A 219 19.68 0.92 -16.46
N TYR A 220 18.43 0.84 -16.90
CA TYR A 220 17.39 1.81 -16.53
C TYR A 220 16.84 1.52 -15.13
N SER A 221 16.53 0.25 -14.82
CA SER A 221 16.09 -0.14 -13.48
C SER A 221 17.16 0.08 -12.42
N ASP A 222 18.45 -0.12 -12.77
CA ASP A 222 19.57 0.09 -11.84
C ASP A 222 19.69 1.56 -11.43
N ILE A 223 19.53 2.48 -12.39
CA ILE A 223 19.50 3.92 -12.12
C ILE A 223 18.34 4.29 -11.18
N LEU A 224 17.15 3.72 -11.42
CA LEU A 224 15.99 3.95 -10.57
C LEU A 224 16.19 3.39 -9.15
N VAL A 225 16.72 2.18 -9.04
CA VAL A 225 17.03 1.54 -7.74
C VAL A 225 18.02 2.39 -6.94
N ALA A 226 19.08 2.90 -7.59
CA ALA A 226 20.05 3.76 -6.92
C ALA A 226 19.40 5.04 -6.37
N ALA A 227 18.59 5.73 -7.17
CA ALA A 227 17.89 6.95 -6.76
C ALA A 227 16.87 6.69 -5.64
N ALA A 228 16.07 5.62 -5.75
CA ALA A 228 15.09 5.27 -4.73
C ALA A 228 15.74 4.92 -3.38
N LYS A 229 16.90 4.28 -3.41
CA LYS A 229 17.67 3.96 -2.20
C LYS A 229 18.12 5.21 -1.44
N GLU A 230 18.49 6.28 -2.13
CA GLU A 230 18.87 7.56 -1.50
C GLU A 230 17.66 8.20 -0.79
N GLU A 231 16.46 7.94 -1.27
CA GLU A 231 15.19 8.43 -0.69
C GLU A 231 14.62 7.49 0.39
N GLY A 232 15.22 6.31 0.58
CA GLY A 232 14.68 5.28 1.46
C GLY A 232 13.43 4.60 0.91
N ALA A 233 13.16 4.72 -0.40
CA ALA A 233 12.04 4.08 -1.08
C ALA A 233 12.42 2.72 -1.66
N GLN A 234 11.41 1.86 -1.84
CA GLN A 234 11.59 0.53 -2.44
C GLN A 234 11.27 0.57 -3.94
N VAL A 235 11.93 -0.30 -4.71
CA VAL A 235 11.65 -0.56 -6.13
C VAL A 235 11.32 -2.03 -6.32
N ILE A 236 10.23 -2.30 -7.04
CA ILE A 236 9.89 -3.63 -7.55
C ILE A 236 10.23 -3.66 -9.04
N ILE A 237 11.14 -4.55 -9.43
CA ILE A 237 11.44 -4.83 -10.83
C ILE A 237 10.46 -5.89 -11.29
N MET A 238 9.70 -5.61 -12.35
CA MET A 238 8.72 -6.53 -12.90
C MET A 238 8.43 -6.24 -14.37
N THR A 239 7.91 -7.24 -15.07
CA THR A 239 7.43 -7.11 -16.45
C THR A 239 5.90 -7.13 -16.43
N ASN A 240 5.28 -5.95 -16.53
CA ASN A 240 3.82 -5.81 -16.38
C ASN A 240 3.04 -6.66 -17.39
N ALA A 241 3.59 -6.90 -18.59
CA ALA A 241 2.95 -7.75 -19.60
C ALA A 241 2.89 -9.23 -19.16
N ILE A 242 3.96 -9.75 -18.57
CA ILE A 242 4.00 -11.13 -18.04
C ILE A 242 3.03 -11.26 -16.86
N GLU A 243 3.01 -10.30 -15.95
CA GLU A 243 2.07 -10.32 -14.82
C GLU A 243 0.60 -10.28 -15.28
N ALA A 244 0.30 -9.52 -16.34
CA ALA A 244 -1.05 -9.51 -16.93
C ALA A 244 -1.43 -10.88 -17.50
N GLN A 245 -0.51 -11.59 -18.16
CA GLN A 245 -0.74 -12.96 -18.66
C GLN A 245 -0.94 -13.94 -17.49
N ILE A 246 -0.08 -13.87 -16.44
CA ILE A 246 -0.23 -14.72 -15.25
C ILE A 246 -1.61 -14.53 -14.60
N ALA A 247 -2.11 -13.29 -14.57
CA ALA A 247 -3.39 -12.98 -13.97
C ALA A 247 -4.61 -13.46 -14.79
N GLU A 248 -4.43 -13.87 -16.06
CA GLU A 248 -5.48 -14.43 -16.90
C GLU A 248 -5.70 -15.93 -16.71
N PHE A 249 -4.74 -16.64 -16.10
CA PHE A 249 -4.89 -18.07 -15.86
C PHE A 249 -5.89 -18.33 -14.73
N GLU A 250 -6.97 -19.04 -15.04
CA GLU A 250 -7.96 -19.50 -14.07
C GLU A 250 -7.52 -20.80 -13.36
N ASN A 251 -6.75 -21.64 -14.07
CA ASN A 251 -6.24 -22.92 -13.56
C ASN A 251 -4.89 -22.75 -12.90
N ARG A 252 -4.76 -23.28 -11.69
CA ARG A 252 -3.50 -23.23 -10.90
C ARG A 252 -2.36 -24.00 -11.58
N GLU A 253 -2.68 -25.10 -12.26
CA GLU A 253 -1.67 -25.93 -12.93
C GLU A 253 -1.08 -25.19 -14.13
N ASP A 254 -1.92 -24.58 -14.98
CA ASP A 254 -1.48 -23.80 -16.13
C ASP A 254 -0.68 -22.55 -15.70
N LYS A 255 -1.12 -21.90 -14.62
CA LYS A 255 -0.38 -20.79 -14.02
C LYS A 255 1.01 -21.24 -13.56
N GLN A 256 1.09 -22.39 -12.89
CA GLN A 256 2.38 -22.91 -12.41
C GLN A 256 3.29 -23.28 -13.58
N MET A 257 2.78 -23.96 -14.61
CA MET A 257 3.56 -24.29 -15.82
C MET A 257 4.13 -23.04 -16.49
N PHE A 258 3.34 -21.99 -16.63
CA PHE A 258 3.79 -20.72 -17.18
C PHE A 258 4.91 -20.08 -16.31
N MET A 259 4.72 -20.06 -14.99
CA MET A 259 5.72 -19.55 -14.06
C MET A 259 7.03 -20.37 -14.10
N ASP A 260 6.93 -21.70 -14.23
CA ASP A 260 8.09 -22.58 -14.34
C ASP A 260 8.90 -22.33 -15.63
N GLU A 261 8.20 -22.06 -16.76
CA GLU A 261 8.84 -21.66 -18.02
C GLU A 261 9.67 -20.38 -17.86
N TYR A 262 9.13 -19.40 -17.14
CA TYR A 262 9.82 -18.16 -16.85
C TYR A 262 10.74 -18.24 -15.60
N LYS A 263 10.88 -19.41 -14.97
CA LYS A 263 11.70 -19.63 -13.76
C LYS A 263 11.33 -18.68 -12.61
N MET A 264 10.03 -18.43 -12.45
CA MET A 264 9.48 -17.59 -11.39
C MET A 264 9.06 -18.43 -10.20
N GLU A 265 9.57 -18.10 -9.01
CA GLU A 265 9.12 -18.73 -7.74
C GLU A 265 7.78 -18.21 -7.28
N GLU A 266 7.50 -16.93 -7.56
CA GLU A 266 6.25 -16.24 -7.25
C GLU A 266 6.00 -15.10 -8.26
N PRO A 267 4.74 -14.71 -8.52
CA PRO A 267 4.45 -13.54 -9.32
C PRO A 267 5.05 -12.27 -8.71
N ALA A 268 5.58 -11.37 -9.54
CA ALA A 268 6.05 -10.08 -9.04
C ALA A 268 4.88 -9.20 -8.54
N LEU A 269 3.66 -9.44 -9.01
CA LEU A 269 2.45 -8.83 -8.50
C LEU A 269 2.23 -9.16 -7.01
N ASP A 270 2.50 -10.39 -6.57
CA ASP A 270 2.39 -10.77 -5.16
C ASP A 270 3.40 -10.00 -4.30
N ARG A 271 4.65 -9.85 -4.78
CA ARG A 271 5.67 -8.99 -4.14
C ARG A 271 5.24 -7.53 -4.08
N LEU A 272 4.61 -7.02 -5.14
CA LEU A 272 4.06 -5.66 -5.18
C LEU A 272 2.98 -5.46 -4.11
N ILE A 273 2.04 -6.41 -4.00
CA ILE A 273 0.97 -6.39 -3.01
C ILE A 273 1.55 -6.40 -1.58
N HIS A 274 2.49 -7.31 -1.30
CA HIS A 274 3.18 -7.36 0.00
C HIS A 274 3.93 -6.07 0.33
N SER A 275 4.68 -5.53 -0.63
CA SER A 275 5.42 -4.28 -0.45
C SER A 275 4.49 -3.10 -0.22
N THR A 276 3.36 -3.05 -0.92
CA THR A 276 2.32 -2.03 -0.73
C THR A 276 1.68 -2.15 0.66
N TYR A 277 1.40 -3.36 1.12
CA TYR A 277 0.87 -3.64 2.44
C TYR A 277 1.83 -3.17 3.55
N ALA A 278 3.12 -3.47 3.40
CA ALA A 278 4.15 -3.00 4.30
C ALA A 278 4.33 -1.46 4.27
N LEU A 279 4.26 -0.86 3.07
CA LEU A 279 4.35 0.59 2.87
C LEU A 279 3.24 1.34 3.59
N LEU A 280 2.03 0.77 3.63
CA LEU A 280 0.87 1.27 4.36
C LEU A 280 0.99 1.06 5.88
N ASN A 281 2.12 0.52 6.35
CA ASN A 281 2.36 0.19 7.77
C ASN A 281 1.30 -0.74 8.35
N LEU A 282 0.89 -1.74 7.56
CA LEU A 282 -0.09 -2.75 7.94
C LEU A 282 0.56 -4.00 8.51
N SER A 283 -0.22 -4.76 9.25
CA SER A 283 0.13 -6.03 9.86
C SER A 283 -1.10 -6.94 9.86
N THR A 284 -0.90 -8.23 9.96
CA THR A 284 -1.96 -9.23 9.91
C THR A 284 -1.98 -10.05 11.20
N TYR A 285 -3.16 -10.21 11.79
CA TYR A 285 -3.41 -11.27 12.75
C TYR A 285 -4.48 -12.22 12.20
N PHE A 286 -4.58 -13.42 12.77
CA PHE A 286 -5.50 -14.44 12.34
C PHE A 286 -6.53 -14.77 13.42
N THR A 287 -7.72 -15.14 12.97
CA THR A 287 -8.66 -15.93 13.78
C THR A 287 -8.81 -17.30 13.14
N ALA A 288 -8.67 -18.37 13.93
CA ALA A 288 -8.70 -19.74 13.45
C ALA A 288 -9.79 -20.54 14.18
N GLY A 289 -10.84 -20.91 13.46
CA GLY A 289 -11.96 -21.67 13.98
C GLY A 289 -12.58 -22.55 12.90
N VAL A 290 -13.40 -23.53 13.30
CA VAL A 290 -14.04 -24.51 12.41
C VAL A 290 -14.94 -23.83 11.37
N GLN A 291 -15.59 -22.73 11.70
CA GLN A 291 -16.45 -22.00 10.77
C GLN A 291 -15.63 -21.17 9.79
N GLU A 292 -14.54 -20.55 10.27
CA GLU A 292 -13.75 -19.63 9.49
C GLU A 292 -12.29 -19.58 9.98
N VAL A 293 -11.35 -19.59 9.04
CA VAL A 293 -9.98 -19.10 9.23
C VAL A 293 -9.88 -17.80 8.47
N ARG A 294 -9.52 -16.72 9.17
CA ARG A 294 -9.52 -15.39 8.58
C ARG A 294 -8.29 -14.59 8.97
N ALA A 295 -7.75 -13.88 7.96
CA ALA A 295 -6.72 -12.87 8.13
C ALA A 295 -7.36 -11.48 8.32
N TRP A 296 -6.90 -10.73 9.32
CA TRP A 296 -7.41 -9.42 9.67
C TRP A 296 -6.32 -8.36 9.52
N THR A 297 -6.62 -7.29 8.83
CA THR A 297 -5.71 -6.16 8.65
C THR A 297 -5.79 -5.21 9.83
N ILE A 298 -4.64 -4.85 10.39
CA ILE A 298 -4.47 -3.81 11.41
C ILE A 298 -3.29 -2.91 11.06
N HIS A 299 -3.22 -1.74 11.66
CA HIS A 299 -1.98 -0.96 11.63
C HIS A 299 -0.95 -1.56 12.58
N LYS A 300 0.29 -1.61 12.13
CA LYS A 300 1.41 -2.08 12.93
C LYS A 300 1.54 -1.26 14.22
N GLY A 301 1.66 -1.96 15.35
CA GLY A 301 1.73 -1.33 16.66
C GLY A 301 0.37 -1.09 17.34
N TRP A 302 -0.73 -1.53 16.75
CA TRP A 302 -2.03 -1.49 17.41
C TRP A 302 -2.09 -2.43 18.61
N LYS A 303 -2.81 -1.98 19.66
CA LYS A 303 -3.10 -2.77 20.85
C LYS A 303 -4.30 -3.69 20.63
N ALA A 304 -4.42 -4.72 21.46
CA ALA A 304 -5.47 -5.74 21.34
C ALA A 304 -6.90 -5.18 21.25
N PRO A 305 -7.32 -4.14 22.01
CA PRO A 305 -8.66 -3.56 21.83
C PRO A 305 -8.88 -2.93 20.45
N GLN A 306 -7.87 -2.22 19.93
CA GLN A 306 -7.91 -1.63 18.58
C GLN A 306 -7.96 -2.72 17.50
N ALA A 307 -7.17 -3.79 17.66
CA ALA A 307 -7.22 -4.94 16.76
C ALA A 307 -8.59 -5.65 16.80
N ALA A 308 -9.21 -5.75 17.95
CA ALA A 308 -10.55 -6.31 18.08
C ALA A 308 -11.63 -5.48 17.36
N SER A 309 -11.43 -4.16 17.22
CA SER A 309 -12.40 -3.26 16.57
C SER A 309 -12.60 -3.54 15.08
N VAL A 310 -11.63 -4.17 14.40
CA VAL A 310 -11.77 -4.53 12.98
C VAL A 310 -12.75 -5.69 12.76
N ILE A 311 -13.01 -6.50 13.80
CA ILE A 311 -14.06 -7.52 13.79
C ILE A 311 -15.42 -6.85 13.98
N HIS A 312 -15.54 -6.06 15.03
CA HIS A 312 -16.72 -5.24 15.34
C HIS A 312 -16.37 -4.14 16.34
N THR A 313 -16.97 -2.96 16.19
CA THR A 313 -16.71 -1.81 17.08
C THR A 313 -17.05 -2.08 18.56
N ASP A 314 -18.00 -2.97 18.83
CA ASP A 314 -18.36 -3.36 20.20
C ASP A 314 -17.27 -4.21 20.88
N PHE A 315 -16.44 -4.90 20.10
CA PHE A 315 -15.31 -5.68 20.63
C PHE A 315 -14.24 -4.78 21.26
N GLU A 316 -14.03 -3.57 20.71
CA GLU A 316 -13.13 -2.59 21.33
C GLU A 316 -13.68 -2.08 22.65
N LYS A 317 -14.98 -1.69 22.65
CA LYS A 317 -15.64 -1.11 23.83
C LYS A 317 -15.77 -2.11 24.95
N GLY A 318 -16.19 -3.33 24.62
CA GLY A 318 -16.43 -4.41 25.56
C GLY A 318 -15.20 -5.30 25.82
N PHE A 319 -14.00 -4.92 25.32
CA PHE A 319 -12.79 -5.75 25.43
C PHE A 319 -12.46 -6.14 26.88
N ILE A 320 -12.32 -7.46 27.13
CA ILE A 320 -11.92 -8.01 28.41
C ILE A 320 -10.46 -8.49 28.34
N LYS A 321 -10.17 -9.41 27.39
CA LYS A 321 -8.86 -10.02 27.18
C LYS A 321 -8.76 -10.62 25.78
N ALA A 322 -7.54 -10.87 25.32
CA ALA A 322 -7.25 -11.68 24.15
C ALA A 322 -6.55 -12.97 24.56
N GLU A 323 -6.94 -14.09 23.96
CA GLU A 323 -6.20 -15.34 24.00
C GLU A 323 -5.33 -15.35 22.73
N VAL A 324 -4.02 -15.44 22.90
CA VAL A 324 -3.04 -15.25 21.82
C VAL A 324 -2.10 -16.45 21.74
N ILE A 325 -1.90 -16.95 20.54
CA ILE A 325 -0.90 -17.98 20.21
C ILE A 325 -0.09 -17.43 19.04
N SER A 326 1.24 -17.50 19.06
CA SER A 326 2.02 -17.14 17.88
C SER A 326 1.74 -18.12 16.73
N TYR A 327 1.84 -17.66 15.48
CA TYR A 327 1.68 -18.54 14.32
C TYR A 327 2.58 -19.78 14.41
N GLU A 328 3.86 -19.59 14.75
CA GLU A 328 4.84 -20.66 14.88
C GLU A 328 4.44 -21.70 15.92
N ASP A 329 3.97 -21.27 17.08
CA ASP A 329 3.50 -22.17 18.13
C ASP A 329 2.21 -22.90 17.69
N PHE A 330 1.27 -22.20 17.00
CA PHE A 330 0.06 -22.83 16.49
C PHE A 330 0.38 -23.94 15.47
N VAL A 331 1.29 -23.68 14.53
CA VAL A 331 1.74 -24.67 13.53
C VAL A 331 2.48 -25.83 14.19
N HIS A 332 3.33 -25.54 15.17
CA HIS A 332 4.10 -26.58 15.88
C HIS A 332 3.18 -27.54 16.64
N TYR A 333 2.21 -27.03 17.37
CA TYR A 333 1.28 -27.84 18.18
C TYR A 333 0.01 -28.27 17.41
N LYS A 334 -0.20 -27.78 16.20
CA LYS A 334 -1.28 -28.14 15.25
C LYS A 334 -2.71 -27.88 15.73
N SER A 335 -2.92 -27.36 16.94
CA SER A 335 -4.23 -26.97 17.44
C SER A 335 -4.14 -26.01 18.61
N GLU A 336 -5.19 -25.22 18.83
CA GLU A 336 -5.31 -24.34 19.99
C GLU A 336 -5.26 -25.14 21.31
N ALA A 337 -5.93 -26.31 21.38
CA ALA A 337 -5.97 -27.14 22.58
C ALA A 337 -4.55 -27.61 22.95
N ALA A 338 -3.78 -28.15 22.01
CA ALA A 338 -2.43 -28.62 22.28
C ALA A 338 -1.49 -27.47 22.63
N ALA A 339 -1.61 -26.32 21.97
CA ALA A 339 -0.85 -25.12 22.34
C ALA A 339 -1.16 -24.65 23.75
N ARG A 340 -2.43 -24.71 24.18
CA ARG A 340 -2.88 -24.37 25.53
C ARG A 340 -2.30 -25.32 26.57
N GLU A 341 -2.37 -26.65 26.36
CA GLU A 341 -1.81 -27.67 27.24
C GLU A 341 -0.30 -27.50 27.44
N ASN A 342 0.41 -27.03 26.43
CA ASN A 342 1.84 -26.76 26.47
C ASN A 342 2.20 -25.33 26.90
N GLY A 343 1.23 -24.56 27.42
CA GLY A 343 1.47 -23.21 27.98
C GLY A 343 1.81 -22.16 26.94
N LYS A 344 1.47 -22.38 25.66
CA LYS A 344 1.75 -21.46 24.56
C LYS A 344 0.59 -20.50 24.27
N LEU A 345 -0.60 -20.78 24.75
CA LEU A 345 -1.70 -19.84 24.74
C LEU A 345 -1.51 -18.83 25.88
N LYS A 346 -1.29 -17.58 25.52
CA LYS A 346 -1.14 -16.45 26.42
C LYS A 346 -2.47 -15.73 26.59
N ILE A 347 -2.71 -15.23 27.79
CA ILE A 347 -3.84 -14.34 28.08
C ILE A 347 -3.32 -12.94 28.19
N GLU A 348 -3.72 -12.08 27.26
CA GLU A 348 -3.20 -10.72 27.10
C GLU A 348 -4.29 -9.68 27.40
N GLY A 349 -3.87 -8.57 27.99
CA GLY A 349 -4.71 -7.45 28.38
C GLY A 349 -4.75 -6.33 27.32
N LYS A 350 -5.32 -5.18 27.75
CA LYS A 350 -5.54 -4.01 26.87
C LYS A 350 -4.27 -3.40 26.31
N GLU A 351 -3.14 -3.56 26.99
CA GLU A 351 -1.86 -2.96 26.61
C GLU A 351 -1.04 -3.83 25.64
N TYR A 352 -1.49 -5.03 25.35
CA TYR A 352 -0.81 -5.93 24.44
C TYR A 352 -0.76 -5.36 23.02
N VAL A 353 0.44 -5.21 22.49
CA VAL A 353 0.68 -4.81 21.10
C VAL A 353 0.67 -6.05 20.23
N VAL A 354 -0.32 -6.14 19.33
CA VAL A 354 -0.51 -7.29 18.44
C VAL A 354 0.69 -7.44 17.51
N GLN A 355 1.21 -8.67 17.44
CA GLN A 355 2.32 -9.02 16.57
C GLN A 355 1.79 -9.57 15.24
N ASP A 356 2.58 -9.37 14.17
CA ASP A 356 2.25 -9.94 12.87
C ASP A 356 2.28 -11.47 12.94
N GLY A 357 1.18 -12.11 12.53
CA GLY A 357 1.02 -13.55 12.59
C GLY A 357 0.36 -14.09 13.87
N ASP A 358 0.02 -13.25 14.84
CA ASP A 358 -0.71 -13.73 16.03
C ASP A 358 -2.03 -14.42 15.63
N VAL A 359 -2.29 -15.59 16.20
CA VAL A 359 -3.59 -16.25 16.14
C VAL A 359 -4.36 -15.89 17.40
N MET A 360 -5.48 -15.17 17.27
CA MET A 360 -6.12 -14.49 18.37
C MET A 360 -7.60 -14.89 18.54
N HIS A 361 -8.02 -14.94 19.81
CA HIS A 361 -9.43 -15.06 20.17
C HIS A 361 -9.76 -13.97 21.21
N PHE A 362 -10.66 -13.07 20.88
CA PHE A 362 -11.07 -11.97 21.76
C PHE A 362 -12.23 -12.36 22.65
N ARG A 363 -12.13 -12.02 23.96
CA ARG A 363 -13.22 -12.11 24.92
C ARG A 363 -13.70 -10.70 25.22
N PHE A 364 -14.97 -10.48 25.04
CA PHE A 364 -15.62 -9.18 25.23
C PHE A 364 -16.98 -9.36 25.92
N ASN A 365 -17.47 -8.29 26.51
CA ASN A 365 -18.79 -8.20 27.08
C ASN A 365 -19.49 -6.96 26.49
N VAL A 366 -20.71 -7.13 25.99
CA VAL A 366 -21.54 -6.08 25.37
C VAL A 366 -22.65 -5.71 26.33
#